data_f36e30d7225ecaa6eb2272c4192e45e2
#
_entry.id   f36e30d7225ecaa6eb2272c4192e45e2
#
_cell.length_a   1.000
_cell.length_b   1.000
_cell.length_c   1.000
_cell.angle_alpha   90.00
_cell.angle_beta   90.00
_cell.angle_gamma   90.00
#
_symmetry.space_group_name_H-M   'P 1'
#
loop_
_entity.id
_entity.type
_entity.pdbx_description
1 polymer ?
#
loop_
_entity_poly.entity_id
_entity_poly.type
_entity_poly.pdbx_seq_one_letter_code
_entity_poly.pdbx_strand_id
1 'polypeptide(L)'
;MRVIFNEELKQVADDLDRMAQNVRKAIKGAGEALLNQDVEAAQTVIDGDIEIDALESSVIDQCVKLLAKQNPVATDLRVVVSTMRLASTFERMGDLARHVAEAARRTYPAEIGRASCR
;
A
#
# COMPACT_ATOMS: atom_id res chain seq x y z
N MET A 1 -23.80 -11.95 16.98
CA MET A 1 -22.42 -12.37 16.65
C MET A 1 -22.14 -12.25 15.17
N ARG A 2 -22.93 -12.89 14.33
CA ARG A 2 -22.70 -12.88 12.88
C ARG A 2 -22.80 -11.47 12.28
N VAL A 3 -23.77 -10.69 12.73
CA VAL A 3 -23.96 -9.33 12.25
C VAL A 3 -22.73 -8.47 12.59
N ILE A 4 -22.23 -8.58 13.82
CA ILE A 4 -21.06 -7.81 14.25
C ILE A 4 -19.83 -8.22 13.44
N PHE A 5 -19.65 -9.52 13.22
CA PHE A 5 -18.55 -10.03 12.40
C PHE A 5 -18.61 -9.46 10.98
N ASN A 6 -19.79 -9.46 10.38
CA ASN A 6 -19.94 -8.95 9.01
C ASN A 6 -19.69 -7.45 8.93
N GLU A 7 -20.11 -6.69 9.93
CA GLU A 7 -19.85 -5.24 9.96
C GLU A 7 -18.38 -4.95 10.10
N GLU A 8 -17.67 -5.66 10.99
CA GLU A 8 -16.25 -5.48 11.17
C GLU A 8 -15.47 -5.91 9.93
N LEU A 9 -15.91 -6.99 9.29
CA LEU A 9 -15.27 -7.44 8.05
C LEU A 9 -15.48 -6.44 6.92
N LYS A 10 -16.64 -5.80 6.88
CA LYS A 10 -16.91 -4.77 5.90
C LYS A 10 -15.98 -3.57 6.10
N GLN A 11 -15.74 -3.18 7.34
CA GLN A 11 -14.82 -2.09 7.65
C GLN A 11 -13.41 -2.43 7.17
N VAL A 12 -12.97 -3.66 7.40
CA VAL A 12 -11.68 -4.14 6.94
C VAL A 12 -11.63 -4.10 5.41
N ALA A 13 -12.70 -4.52 4.75
CA ALA A 13 -12.78 -4.51 3.29
C ALA A 13 -12.67 -3.09 2.74
N ASP A 14 -13.33 -2.12 3.41
CA ASP A 14 -13.24 -0.72 3.00
C ASP A 14 -11.82 -0.18 3.12
N ASP A 15 -11.13 -0.53 4.21
CA ASP A 15 -9.73 -0.11 4.40
C ASP A 15 -8.82 -0.78 3.38
N LEU A 16 -9.08 -2.04 3.06
CA LEU A 16 -8.32 -2.77 2.06
C LEU A 16 -8.49 -2.13 0.67
N ASP A 17 -9.72 -1.72 0.36
CA ASP A 17 -10.00 -1.02 -0.89
C ASP A 17 -9.24 0.30 -0.96
N ARG A 18 -9.18 1.02 0.16
CA ARG A 18 -8.41 2.26 0.23
C ARG A 18 -6.93 2.01 0.00
N MET A 19 -6.39 0.93 0.57
CA MET A 19 -5.01 0.52 0.30
C MET A 19 -4.79 0.27 -1.19
N ALA A 20 -5.70 -0.46 -1.82
CA ALA A 20 -5.61 -0.77 -3.25
C ALA A 20 -5.57 0.51 -4.09
N GLN A 21 -6.43 1.47 -3.75
CA GLN A 21 -6.48 2.76 -4.43
C GLN A 21 -5.17 3.53 -4.26
N ASN A 22 -4.64 3.56 -3.05
CA ASN A 22 -3.40 4.26 -2.76
C ASN A 22 -2.20 3.60 -3.45
N VAL A 23 -2.18 2.28 -3.49
CA VAL A 23 -1.13 1.53 -4.20
C VAL A 23 -1.19 1.80 -5.69
N ARG A 24 -2.41 1.81 -6.25
CA ARG A 24 -2.60 2.12 -7.66
C ARG A 24 -2.04 3.49 -8.00
N LYS A 25 -2.34 4.50 -7.18
CA LYS A 25 -1.83 5.85 -7.36
C LYS A 25 -0.31 5.89 -7.25
N ALA A 26 0.25 5.13 -6.31
CA ALA A 26 1.69 5.07 -6.10
C ALA A 26 2.39 4.47 -7.31
N ILE A 27 1.87 3.39 -7.86
CA ILE A 27 2.46 2.74 -9.04
C ILE A 27 2.41 3.69 -10.24
N LYS A 28 1.27 4.33 -10.44
CA LYS A 28 1.11 5.29 -11.54
C LYS A 28 2.07 6.46 -11.38
N GLY A 29 2.14 7.02 -10.18
CA GLY A 29 3.03 8.15 -9.90
C GLY A 29 4.50 7.78 -10.05
N ALA A 30 4.88 6.58 -9.61
CA ALA A 30 6.25 6.09 -9.77
C ALA A 30 6.62 5.96 -11.24
N GLY A 31 5.70 5.45 -12.05
CA GLY A 31 5.91 5.36 -13.49
C GLY A 31 6.08 6.72 -14.15
N GLU A 32 5.24 7.67 -13.78
CA GLU A 32 5.35 9.04 -14.30
C GLU A 32 6.68 9.69 -13.90
N ALA A 33 7.09 9.48 -12.64
CA ALA A 33 8.35 10.01 -12.16
C ALA A 33 9.52 9.45 -12.95
N LEU A 34 9.49 8.15 -13.22
CA LEU A 34 10.57 7.47 -13.93
C LEU A 34 10.63 7.86 -15.40
N LEU A 35 9.48 7.85 -16.08
CA LEU A 35 9.42 8.06 -17.52
C LEU A 35 9.52 9.52 -17.91
N ASN A 36 8.96 10.42 -17.09
CA ASN A 36 8.90 11.84 -17.40
C ASN A 36 9.84 12.68 -16.53
N GLN A 37 10.63 12.03 -15.68
CA GLN A 37 11.53 12.72 -14.74
C GLN A 37 10.78 13.73 -13.88
N ASP A 38 9.58 13.36 -13.44
CA ASP A 38 8.70 14.20 -12.65
C ASP A 38 9.01 14.06 -11.17
N VAL A 39 9.82 14.98 -10.66
CA VAL A 39 10.27 14.97 -9.27
C VAL A 39 9.10 15.15 -8.30
N GLU A 40 8.11 15.96 -8.68
CA GLU A 40 6.94 16.18 -7.83
C GLU A 40 6.12 14.89 -7.70
N ALA A 41 5.94 14.15 -8.79
CA ALA A 41 5.26 12.87 -8.77
C ALA A 41 6.03 11.88 -7.88
N ALA A 42 7.34 11.86 -7.97
CA ALA A 42 8.18 11.02 -7.12
C ALA A 42 7.98 11.35 -5.65
N GLN A 43 7.98 12.61 -5.30
CA GLN A 43 7.83 13.04 -3.91
C GLN A 43 6.43 12.68 -3.37
N THR A 44 5.41 12.82 -4.20
CA THR A 44 4.04 12.44 -3.83
C THR A 44 3.96 10.96 -3.49
N VAL A 45 4.61 10.10 -4.28
CA VAL A 45 4.64 8.65 -4.02
C VAL A 45 5.36 8.35 -2.71
N ILE A 46 6.51 8.98 -2.49
CA ILE A 46 7.30 8.77 -1.28
C ILE A 46 6.51 9.19 -0.04
N ASP A 47 5.88 10.35 -0.10
CA ASP A 47 5.11 10.86 1.04
C ASP A 47 3.87 10.01 1.31
N GLY A 48 3.26 9.44 0.27
CA GLY A 48 2.05 8.63 0.41
C GLY A 48 2.29 7.25 0.99
N ASP A 49 3.52 6.77 1.02
CA ASP A 49 3.84 5.44 1.52
C ASP A 49 3.51 5.28 3.01
N ILE A 50 3.59 6.36 3.77
CA ILE A 50 3.26 6.35 5.19
C ILE A 50 1.79 5.92 5.40
N GLU A 51 0.88 6.43 4.57
CA GLU A 51 -0.54 6.06 4.67
C GLU A 51 -0.77 4.60 4.33
N ILE A 52 -0.07 4.08 3.31
CA ILE A 52 -0.19 2.67 2.94
C ILE A 52 0.27 1.77 4.09
N ASP A 53 1.39 2.11 4.71
CA ASP A 53 1.90 1.35 5.86
C ASP A 53 0.92 1.41 7.03
N ALA A 54 0.35 2.58 7.30
CA ALA A 54 -0.62 2.74 8.39
C ALA A 54 -1.87 1.92 8.13
N LEU A 55 -2.34 1.88 6.88
CA LEU A 55 -3.51 1.09 6.50
C LEU A 55 -3.23 -0.41 6.63
N GLU A 56 -2.04 -0.86 6.26
CA GLU A 56 -1.67 -2.26 6.44
C GLU A 56 -1.74 -2.65 7.91
N SER A 57 -1.11 -1.86 8.78
CA SER A 57 -1.11 -2.12 10.21
C SER A 57 -2.54 -2.14 10.77
N SER A 58 -3.38 -1.21 10.31
CA SER A 58 -4.77 -1.14 10.76
C SER A 58 -5.57 -2.36 10.31
N VAL A 59 -5.42 -2.78 9.07
CA VAL A 59 -6.13 -3.95 8.53
C VAL A 59 -5.72 -5.21 9.30
N ILE A 60 -4.43 -5.41 9.50
CA ILE A 60 -3.91 -6.59 10.20
C ILE A 60 -4.40 -6.59 11.64
N ASP A 61 -4.34 -5.45 12.33
CA ASP A 61 -4.81 -5.34 13.71
C ASP A 61 -6.30 -5.65 13.82
N GLN A 62 -7.11 -5.13 12.91
CA GLN A 62 -8.55 -5.43 12.88
C GLN A 62 -8.80 -6.92 12.64
N CYS A 63 -8.05 -7.54 11.74
CA CYS A 63 -8.18 -8.97 11.45
C CYS A 63 -7.81 -9.82 12.66
N VAL A 64 -6.73 -9.48 13.35
CA VAL A 64 -6.31 -10.19 14.56
C VAL A 64 -7.39 -10.09 15.63
N LYS A 65 -7.95 -8.91 15.83
CA LYS A 65 -9.04 -8.70 16.80
C LYS A 65 -10.29 -9.49 16.42
N LEU A 66 -10.61 -9.55 15.14
CA LEU A 66 -11.73 -10.34 14.63
C LEU A 66 -11.56 -11.82 14.98
N LEU A 67 -10.36 -12.36 14.73
CA LEU A 67 -10.04 -13.75 15.02
C LEU A 67 -10.15 -14.05 16.51
N ALA A 68 -9.68 -13.13 17.35
CA ALA A 68 -9.69 -13.31 18.80
C ALA A 68 -11.09 -13.24 19.38
N LYS A 69 -11.93 -12.32 18.88
CA LYS A 69 -13.25 -12.07 19.47
C LYS A 69 -14.34 -12.97 18.92
N GLN A 70 -14.32 -13.24 17.63
CA GLN A 70 -15.47 -13.86 16.94
C GLN A 70 -15.33 -15.35 16.75
N ASN A 71 -14.12 -15.89 16.93
CA ASN A 71 -13.86 -17.32 16.74
C ASN A 71 -14.53 -17.85 15.48
N PRO A 72 -14.16 -17.34 14.30
CA PRO A 72 -14.88 -17.63 13.06
C PRO A 72 -14.74 -19.07 12.61
N VAL A 73 -15.76 -19.56 11.89
CA VAL A 73 -15.73 -20.88 11.27
C VAL A 73 -14.71 -20.90 10.12
N ALA A 74 -14.39 -22.10 9.63
CA ALA A 74 -13.30 -22.31 8.68
C ALA A 74 -13.35 -21.38 7.46
N THR A 75 -14.54 -21.17 6.87
CA THR A 75 -14.67 -20.31 5.69
C THR A 75 -14.33 -18.85 6.03
N ASP A 76 -14.87 -18.35 7.13
CA ASP A 76 -14.61 -16.99 7.57
C ASP A 76 -13.16 -16.81 7.99
N LEU A 77 -12.56 -17.85 8.60
CA LEU A 77 -11.15 -17.83 8.96
C LEU A 77 -10.28 -17.65 7.71
N ARG A 78 -10.59 -18.38 6.65
CA ARG A 78 -9.85 -18.27 5.40
C ARG A 78 -9.96 -16.87 4.80
N VAL A 79 -11.17 -16.28 4.86
CA VAL A 79 -11.38 -14.92 4.37
C VAL A 79 -10.50 -13.93 5.15
N VAL A 80 -10.48 -14.04 6.47
CA VAL A 80 -9.69 -13.15 7.31
C VAL A 80 -8.19 -13.30 7.03
N VAL A 81 -7.71 -14.54 6.96
CA VAL A 81 -6.30 -14.81 6.68
C VAL A 81 -5.90 -14.30 5.29
N SER A 82 -6.76 -14.54 4.29
CA SER A 82 -6.51 -14.05 2.93
C SER A 82 -6.47 -12.53 2.89
N THR A 83 -7.33 -11.87 3.67
CA THR A 83 -7.34 -10.42 3.77
C THR A 83 -6.01 -9.89 4.33
N MET A 84 -5.49 -10.54 5.37
CA MET A 84 -4.20 -10.17 5.95
C MET A 84 -3.06 -10.32 4.94
N ARG A 85 -3.09 -11.41 4.17
CA ARG A 85 -2.08 -11.64 3.13
C ARG A 85 -2.17 -10.59 2.03
N LEU A 86 -3.39 -10.25 1.65
CA LEU A 86 -3.61 -9.23 0.61
C LEU A 86 -3.11 -7.87 1.07
N ALA A 87 -3.36 -7.52 2.33
CA ALA A 87 -2.86 -6.26 2.89
C ALA A 87 -1.33 -6.21 2.84
N SER A 88 -0.67 -7.32 3.20
CA SER A 88 0.79 -7.39 3.14
C SER A 88 1.31 -7.31 1.72
N THR A 89 0.59 -7.90 0.77
CA THR A 89 0.94 -7.81 -0.65
C THR A 89 0.82 -6.38 -1.15
N PHE A 90 -0.25 -5.69 -0.80
CA PHE A 90 -0.44 -4.28 -1.18
C PHE A 90 0.66 -3.40 -0.59
N GLU A 91 1.02 -3.63 0.67
CA GLU A 91 2.10 -2.87 1.29
C GLU A 91 3.41 -3.08 0.52
N ARG A 92 3.72 -4.31 0.14
CA ARG A 92 4.92 -4.61 -0.64
C ARG A 92 4.89 -3.91 -1.99
N MET A 93 3.74 -3.90 -2.66
CA MET A 93 3.61 -3.20 -3.94
C MET A 93 3.84 -1.70 -3.76
N GLY A 94 3.28 -1.12 -2.70
CA GLY A 94 3.50 0.29 -2.39
C GLY A 94 4.97 0.59 -2.09
N ASP A 95 5.62 -0.31 -1.36
CA ASP A 95 7.04 -0.18 -1.03
C ASP A 95 7.91 -0.20 -2.29
N LEU A 96 7.60 -1.09 -3.24
CA LEU A 96 8.30 -1.14 -4.51
C LEU A 96 8.09 0.14 -5.32
N ALA A 97 6.86 0.66 -5.33
CA ALA A 97 6.57 1.93 -5.99
C ALA A 97 7.37 3.07 -5.37
N ARG A 98 7.49 3.09 -4.04
CA ARG A 98 8.30 4.08 -3.34
C ARG A 98 9.76 3.97 -3.73
N HIS A 99 10.29 2.74 -3.82
CA HIS A 99 11.68 2.51 -4.24
C HIS A 99 11.93 3.05 -5.65
N VAL A 100 11.01 2.81 -6.58
CA VAL A 100 11.11 3.34 -7.94
C VAL A 100 11.08 4.87 -7.91
N ALA A 101 10.19 5.46 -7.12
CA ALA A 101 10.09 6.91 -6.99
C ALA A 101 11.36 7.51 -6.41
N GLU A 102 11.94 6.86 -5.39
CA GLU A 102 13.20 7.31 -4.80
C GLU A 102 14.34 7.25 -5.80
N ALA A 103 14.39 6.17 -6.58
CA ALA A 103 15.39 6.02 -7.62
C ALA A 103 15.24 7.10 -8.68
N ALA A 104 14.01 7.37 -9.12
CA ALA A 104 13.73 8.41 -10.09
C ALA A 104 14.18 9.79 -9.58
N ARG A 105 13.88 10.08 -8.31
CA ARG A 105 14.26 11.35 -7.70
C ARG A 105 15.78 11.52 -7.63
N ARG A 106 16.49 10.45 -7.28
CA ARG A 106 17.96 10.49 -7.22
C ARG A 106 18.58 10.63 -8.60
N THR A 107 18.01 9.90 -9.56
CA THR A 107 18.56 9.82 -10.91
C THR A 107 18.47 11.15 -11.65
N TYR A 108 17.37 11.88 -11.45
CA TYR A 108 17.12 13.12 -12.15
C TYR A 108 18.27 14.14 -11.97
N PRO A 109 18.67 14.50 -10.74
CA PRO A 109 19.83 15.42 -10.60
C PRO A 109 21.14 14.77 -11.03
N ALA A 110 21.31 13.48 -10.82
CA ALA A 110 22.53 12.77 -11.18
C ALA A 110 22.72 12.71 -12.69
N GLU A 111 21.65 12.51 -13.44
CA GLU A 111 21.70 12.52 -14.90
C GLU A 111 22.10 13.89 -15.43
N ILE A 112 21.49 14.93 -14.88
CA ILE A 112 21.83 16.31 -15.27
C ILE A 112 23.30 16.58 -14.96
N GLY A 113 23.76 16.19 -13.79
CA GLY A 113 25.13 16.34 -13.40
C GLY A 113 26.09 15.59 -14.32
N ARG A 114 25.75 14.36 -14.65
CA ARG A 114 26.55 13.54 -15.56
C ARG A 114 26.61 14.14 -16.96
N ALA A 115 25.48 14.58 -17.46
CA ALA A 115 25.40 15.20 -18.77
C ALA A 115 26.28 16.48 -18.81
N SER A 116 26.27 17.24 -17.72
CA SER A 116 27.07 18.44 -17.62
C SER A 116 28.57 18.13 -17.57
N CYS A 117 28.93 17.01 -16.97
CA CYS A 117 30.33 16.61 -16.84
C CYS A 117 30.94 16.00 -18.11
N ARG A 118 30.07 15.54 -18.98
CA ARG A 118 30.50 14.93 -20.22
C ARG A 118 30.62 15.93 -21.35
#